data_3a250624b7dcef89f14f4a7356f9f20e
#
_entry.id   3a250624b7dcef89f14f4a7356f9f20e
#
_cell.length_a   1.000
_cell.length_b   1.000
_cell.length_c   1.000
_cell.angle_alpha   90.00
_cell.angle_beta   90.00
_cell.angle_gamma   90.00
#
_symmetry.space_group_name_H-M   'P 1'
#
loop_
_entity.id
_entity.type
_entity.pdbx_description
1 polymer ?
#
loop_
_entity_poly.entity_id
_entity_poly.type
_entity_poly.pdbx_seq_one_letter_code
_entity_poly.pdbx_strand_id
1 'polypeptide(L)'
;IATEFIDSDSEIERITGKKISDIFVEEGEAVFRKTEVEVVTALLDGFEGVIALGGGAPINTQIQEALTGVDYPVIFIDVSISQAANRIGFNKDRPLLLINPRQQWMNLMSERRPIYEKLASQTVNSDSQKPHEVAKLINEKLKAKL
;
A
#
# COMPACT_ATOMS: atom_id res chain seq x y z
N ILE A 1 12.32 14.30 -4.30
CA ILE A 1 11.13 15.16 -4.42
C ILE A 1 10.77 15.66 -3.03
N ALA A 2 10.88 16.96 -2.81
CA ALA A 2 10.43 17.58 -1.56
C ALA A 2 8.93 17.85 -1.69
N THR A 3 8.11 16.97 -1.15
CA THR A 3 6.66 17.08 -1.23
C THR A 3 6.01 16.52 0.03
N GLU A 4 4.76 16.78 0.22
CA GLU A 4 4.00 16.21 1.32
C GLU A 4 3.80 14.71 1.14
N PHE A 5 3.58 14.03 2.25
CA PHE A 5 3.41 12.58 2.29
C PHE A 5 2.23 12.22 3.19
N ILE A 6 1.44 11.26 2.77
CA ILE A 6 0.36 10.69 3.57
C ILE A 6 0.30 9.18 3.40
N ASP A 7 0.03 8.47 4.49
CA ASP A 7 -0.23 7.04 4.51
C ASP A 7 -1.73 6.82 4.66
N SER A 8 -2.33 6.03 3.77
CA SER A 8 -3.78 5.83 3.78
C SER A 8 -4.29 5.15 5.05
N ASP A 9 -3.52 4.22 5.60
CA ASP A 9 -3.91 3.55 6.84
C ASP A 9 -3.85 4.52 8.03
N SER A 10 -2.82 5.35 8.10
CA SER A 10 -2.71 6.39 9.12
C SER A 10 -3.86 7.40 9.02
N GLU A 11 -4.27 7.73 7.82
CA GLU A 11 -5.40 8.64 7.60
C GLU A 11 -6.73 8.03 8.06
N ILE A 12 -6.92 6.72 7.82
CA ILE A 12 -8.08 6.00 8.33
C ILE A 12 -8.11 6.05 9.86
N GLU A 13 -6.98 5.80 10.50
CA GLU A 13 -6.88 5.86 11.96
C GLU A 13 -7.16 7.26 12.50
N ARG A 14 -6.68 8.29 11.81
CA ARG A 14 -6.93 9.68 12.19
C ARG A 14 -8.42 10.03 12.10
N ILE A 15 -9.07 9.64 11.02
CA ILE A 15 -10.49 9.96 10.78
C ILE A 15 -11.41 9.19 11.72
N THR A 16 -11.13 7.90 11.94
CA THR A 16 -11.98 7.04 12.78
C THR A 16 -11.69 7.16 14.27
N GLY A 17 -10.51 7.65 14.64
CA GLY A 17 -10.05 7.67 16.02
C GLY A 17 -9.71 6.29 16.58
N LYS A 18 -9.61 5.28 15.74
CA LYS A 18 -9.32 3.88 16.12
C LYS A 18 -8.14 3.33 15.37
N LYS A 19 -7.43 2.39 15.99
CA LYS A 19 -6.42 1.60 15.28
C LYS A 19 -7.10 0.65 14.31
N ILE A 20 -6.44 0.36 13.19
CA ILE A 20 -6.96 -0.56 12.18
C ILE A 20 -7.26 -1.93 12.78
N SER A 21 -6.37 -2.45 13.63
CA SER A 21 -6.59 -3.71 14.33
C SER A 21 -7.89 -3.72 15.15
N ASP A 22 -8.22 -2.60 15.80
CA ASP A 22 -9.45 -2.45 16.57
C ASP A 22 -10.68 -2.41 15.65
N ILE A 23 -10.58 -1.75 14.51
CA ILE A 23 -11.66 -1.72 13.52
C ILE A 23 -11.98 -3.14 13.05
N PHE A 24 -10.95 -3.94 12.74
CA PHE A 24 -11.13 -5.34 12.33
C PHE A 24 -11.82 -6.18 13.41
N VAL A 25 -11.42 -6.02 14.67
CA VAL A 25 -11.97 -6.79 15.79
C VAL A 25 -13.39 -6.34 16.12
N GLU A 26 -13.64 -5.05 16.21
CA GLU A 26 -14.91 -4.51 16.68
C GLU A 26 -15.97 -4.41 15.57
N GLU A 27 -15.57 -4.08 14.36
CA GLU A 27 -16.49 -3.76 13.27
C GLU A 27 -16.38 -4.69 12.06
N GLY A 28 -15.27 -5.43 11.95
CA GLY A 28 -15.04 -6.40 10.88
C GLY A 28 -14.37 -5.83 9.64
N GLU A 29 -13.88 -6.75 8.81
CA GLU A 29 -13.14 -6.38 7.58
C GLU A 29 -13.99 -5.59 6.59
N ALA A 30 -15.27 -5.94 6.42
CA ALA A 30 -16.14 -5.28 5.47
C ALA A 30 -16.28 -3.78 5.77
N VAL A 31 -16.42 -3.42 7.05
CA VAL A 31 -16.52 -2.01 7.48
C VAL A 31 -15.20 -1.29 7.23
N PHE A 32 -14.08 -1.92 7.56
CA PHE A 32 -12.76 -1.36 7.29
C PHE A 32 -12.59 -1.10 5.78
N ARG A 33 -12.92 -2.05 4.92
CA ARG A 33 -12.76 -1.91 3.48
C ARG A 33 -13.65 -0.79 2.91
N LYS A 34 -14.84 -0.62 3.44
CA LYS A 34 -15.70 0.51 3.05
C LYS A 34 -15.06 1.85 3.39
N THR A 35 -14.55 1.98 4.61
CA THR A 35 -13.87 3.19 5.06
C THR A 35 -12.61 3.45 4.23
N GLU A 36 -11.85 2.39 3.94
CA GLU A 36 -10.66 2.48 3.10
C GLU A 36 -10.96 3.02 1.71
N VAL A 37 -12.04 2.56 1.07
CA VAL A 37 -12.47 3.07 -0.23
C VAL A 37 -12.77 4.56 -0.16
N GLU A 38 -13.52 4.99 0.84
CA GLU A 38 -13.88 6.41 1.01
C GLU A 38 -12.65 7.29 1.20
N VAL A 39 -11.72 6.86 2.07
CA VAL A 39 -10.51 7.62 2.36
C VAL A 39 -9.57 7.66 1.15
N VAL A 40 -9.31 6.51 0.55
CA VAL A 40 -8.36 6.42 -0.57
C VAL A 40 -8.87 7.18 -1.79
N THR A 41 -10.14 7.04 -2.15
CA THR A 41 -10.69 7.76 -3.30
C THR A 41 -10.65 9.27 -3.09
N ALA A 42 -10.90 9.73 -1.88
CA ALA A 42 -10.78 11.16 -1.54
C ALA A 42 -9.33 11.65 -1.66
N LEU A 43 -8.36 10.85 -1.19
CA LEU A 43 -6.93 11.19 -1.31
C LEU A 43 -6.49 11.26 -2.77
N LEU A 44 -6.89 10.29 -3.58
CA LEU A 44 -6.52 10.26 -4.99
C LEU A 44 -7.10 11.44 -5.78
N ASP A 45 -8.25 11.94 -5.35
CA ASP A 45 -8.92 13.06 -6.00
C ASP A 45 -8.32 14.41 -5.60
N GLY A 46 -7.90 14.58 -4.35
CA GLY A 46 -7.58 15.92 -3.83
C GLY A 46 -6.23 16.12 -3.16
N PHE A 47 -5.49 15.06 -2.85
CA PHE A 47 -4.21 15.21 -2.16
C PHE A 47 -3.06 15.44 -3.15
N GLU A 48 -2.27 16.49 -2.91
CA GLU A 48 -1.08 16.78 -3.69
C GLU A 48 0.17 16.34 -2.92
N GLY A 49 0.80 15.27 -3.38
CA GLY A 49 1.97 14.74 -2.72
C GLY A 49 2.16 13.24 -2.97
N VAL A 50 2.86 12.58 -2.08
CA VAL A 50 3.08 11.13 -2.15
C VAL A 50 2.06 10.43 -1.25
N ILE A 51 1.30 9.50 -1.82
CA ILE A 51 0.33 8.69 -1.10
C ILE A 51 0.87 7.26 -1.00
N ALA A 52 1.03 6.77 0.23
CA ALA A 52 1.33 5.36 0.47
C ALA A 52 0.02 4.62 0.75
N LEU A 53 -0.29 3.64 -0.08
CA LEU A 53 -1.53 2.85 0.06
C LEU A 53 -1.30 1.61 0.92
N GLY A 54 -2.28 1.27 1.74
CA GLY A 54 -2.34 -0.04 2.37
C GLY A 54 -2.37 -1.15 1.32
N GLY A 55 -1.74 -2.28 1.60
CA GLY A 55 -1.58 -3.37 0.63
C GLY A 55 -2.87 -3.95 0.09
N GLY A 56 -3.94 -3.91 0.87
CA GLY A 56 -5.26 -4.39 0.45
C GLY A 56 -6.09 -3.38 -0.33
N ALA A 57 -5.71 -2.10 -0.31
CA ALA A 57 -6.48 -1.05 -0.99
C ALA A 57 -6.63 -1.30 -2.49
N PRO A 58 -5.56 -1.62 -3.24
CA PRO A 58 -5.68 -1.83 -4.69
C PRO A 58 -6.49 -3.06 -5.11
N ILE A 59 -6.87 -3.91 -4.16
CA ILE A 59 -7.70 -5.10 -4.44
C ILE A 59 -9.15 -4.71 -4.66
N ASN A 60 -9.59 -3.60 -4.11
CA ASN A 60 -10.94 -3.10 -4.29
C ASN A 60 -11.12 -2.53 -5.70
N THR A 61 -12.19 -2.93 -6.37
CA THR A 61 -12.46 -2.52 -7.77
C THR A 61 -12.68 -1.02 -7.92
N GLN A 62 -13.30 -0.37 -6.95
CA GLN A 62 -13.50 1.09 -6.99
C GLN A 62 -12.16 1.83 -6.88
N ILE A 63 -11.25 1.35 -6.05
CA ILE A 63 -9.91 1.92 -5.93
C ILE A 63 -9.11 1.65 -7.21
N GLN A 64 -9.23 0.46 -7.80
CA GLN A 64 -8.59 0.14 -9.09
C GLN A 64 -9.04 1.11 -10.18
N GLU A 65 -10.33 1.39 -10.27
CA GLU A 65 -10.87 2.34 -11.24
C GLU A 65 -10.32 3.75 -11.00
N ALA A 66 -10.26 4.18 -9.74
CA ALA A 66 -9.69 5.48 -9.39
C ALA A 66 -8.20 5.56 -9.75
N LEU A 67 -7.41 4.52 -9.46
CA LEU A 67 -5.99 4.47 -9.80
C LEU A 67 -5.75 4.45 -11.32
N THR A 68 -6.63 3.81 -12.07
CA THR A 68 -6.54 3.79 -13.53
C THR A 68 -6.79 5.17 -14.13
N GLY A 69 -7.61 5.97 -13.48
CA GLY A 69 -7.99 7.31 -13.96
C GLY A 69 -7.03 8.43 -13.60
N VAL A 70 -6.03 8.19 -12.74
CA VAL A 70 -5.07 9.24 -12.37
C VAL A 70 -4.04 9.47 -13.46
N ASP A 71 -3.54 10.69 -13.58
CA ASP A 71 -2.52 11.09 -14.55
C ASP A 71 -1.11 11.14 -13.98
N TYR A 72 -0.95 10.76 -12.72
CA TYR A 72 0.35 10.70 -12.05
C TYR A 72 0.82 9.24 -11.87
N PRO A 73 2.14 9.04 -11.62
CA PRO A 73 2.69 7.68 -11.54
C PRO A 73 2.16 6.87 -10.37
N VAL A 74 1.88 5.59 -10.64
CA VAL A 74 1.57 4.58 -9.61
C VAL A 74 2.77 3.64 -9.55
N ILE A 75 3.36 3.51 -8.37
CA ILE A 75 4.60 2.76 -8.16
C ILE A 75 4.32 1.49 -7.36
N PHE A 76 4.74 0.35 -7.88
CA PHE A 76 4.77 -0.89 -7.12
C PHE A 76 6.18 -1.09 -6.58
N ILE A 77 6.29 -1.09 -5.24
CA ILE A 77 7.55 -1.41 -4.57
C ILE A 77 7.55 -2.89 -4.26
N ASP A 78 8.30 -3.65 -5.05
CA ASP A 78 8.35 -5.11 -4.95
C ASP A 78 9.40 -5.56 -3.95
N VAL A 79 9.16 -6.72 -3.34
CA VAL A 79 10.07 -7.34 -2.38
C VAL A 79 9.97 -8.86 -2.49
N SER A 80 11.13 -9.56 -2.39
CA SER A 80 11.14 -11.02 -2.35
C SER A 80 10.59 -11.54 -1.03
N ILE A 81 10.16 -12.81 -1.01
CA ILE A 81 9.63 -13.42 0.21
C ILE A 81 10.65 -13.44 1.35
N SER A 82 11.94 -13.71 1.06
CA SER A 82 12.96 -13.75 2.10
C SER A 82 13.14 -12.39 2.77
N GLN A 83 13.11 -11.30 2.01
CA GLN A 83 13.21 -9.94 2.54
C GLN A 83 11.92 -9.53 3.25
N ALA A 84 10.76 -9.87 2.69
CA ALA A 84 9.46 -9.59 3.29
C ALA A 84 9.31 -10.27 4.65
N ALA A 85 9.71 -11.53 4.76
CA ALA A 85 9.65 -12.27 6.02
C ALA A 85 10.45 -11.58 7.13
N ASN A 86 11.64 -11.05 6.80
CA ASN A 86 12.46 -10.32 7.75
C ASN A 86 11.83 -8.98 8.16
N ARG A 87 11.19 -8.29 7.24
CA ARG A 87 10.58 -6.97 7.50
C ARG A 87 9.27 -7.07 8.28
N ILE A 88 8.44 -8.09 8.00
CA ILE A 88 7.17 -8.31 8.69
C ILE A 88 7.43 -8.75 10.14
N GLY A 89 8.30 -9.74 10.35
CA GLY A 89 8.63 -10.26 11.67
C GLY A 89 7.38 -10.59 12.48
N PHE A 90 7.31 -10.10 13.71
CA PHE A 90 6.18 -10.30 14.62
C PHE A 90 5.30 -9.04 14.74
N ASN A 91 5.14 -8.29 13.67
CA ASN A 91 4.36 -7.06 13.69
C ASN A 91 2.88 -7.34 13.99
N LYS A 92 2.45 -7.06 15.21
CA LYS A 92 1.08 -7.29 15.71
C LYS A 92 0.04 -6.35 15.10
N ASP A 93 0.47 -5.27 14.46
CA ASP A 93 -0.42 -4.31 13.82
C ASP A 93 -0.89 -4.78 12.42
N ARG A 94 -0.50 -5.99 12.02
CA ARG A 94 -0.92 -6.61 10.76
C ARG A 94 -1.73 -7.86 11.02
N PRO A 95 -3.04 -7.73 11.34
CA PRO A 95 -3.84 -8.87 11.79
C PRO A 95 -3.95 -10.00 10.77
N LEU A 96 -3.87 -9.72 9.47
CA LEU A 96 -3.92 -10.74 8.43
C LEU A 96 -2.65 -11.59 8.37
N LEU A 97 -1.58 -11.20 9.05
CA LEU A 97 -0.28 -11.86 9.01
C LEU A 97 0.16 -12.41 10.38
N LEU A 98 -0.75 -12.46 11.37
CA LEU A 98 -0.39 -12.89 12.74
C LEU A 98 -0.12 -14.39 12.85
N ILE A 99 -0.81 -15.23 12.07
CA ILE A 99 -0.66 -16.68 12.08
C ILE A 99 0.07 -17.11 10.82
N ASN A 100 1.20 -17.84 10.97
CA ASN A 100 2.00 -18.27 9.84
C ASN A 100 2.34 -17.09 8.89
N PRO A 101 3.07 -16.05 9.33
CA PRO A 101 3.25 -14.82 8.54
C PRO A 101 3.80 -15.08 7.14
N ARG A 102 4.78 -15.99 7.02
CA ARG A 102 5.40 -16.31 5.72
C ARG A 102 4.39 -16.91 4.74
N GLN A 103 3.60 -17.89 5.18
CA GLN A 103 2.61 -18.55 4.32
C GLN A 103 1.50 -17.59 3.93
N GLN A 104 1.02 -16.79 4.87
CA GLN A 104 -0.01 -15.79 4.59
C GLN A 104 0.49 -14.72 3.63
N TRP A 105 1.72 -14.26 3.79
CA TRP A 105 2.33 -13.32 2.85
C TRP A 105 2.39 -13.90 1.44
N MET A 106 2.82 -15.17 1.30
CA MET A 106 2.86 -15.85 0.00
C MET A 106 1.48 -15.93 -0.65
N ASN A 107 0.46 -16.31 0.14
CA ASN A 107 -0.91 -16.42 -0.33
C ASN A 107 -1.44 -15.06 -0.79
N LEU A 108 -1.23 -14.02 0.02
CA LEU A 108 -1.65 -12.66 -0.33
C LEU A 108 -0.95 -12.17 -1.60
N MET A 109 0.36 -12.39 -1.71
CA MET A 109 1.10 -11.93 -2.89
C MET A 109 0.73 -12.68 -4.16
N SER A 110 0.40 -13.98 -4.08
CA SER A 110 -0.05 -14.72 -5.25
C SER A 110 -1.36 -14.15 -5.82
N GLU A 111 -2.22 -13.63 -4.96
CA GLU A 111 -3.48 -12.99 -5.37
C GLU A 111 -3.30 -11.53 -5.77
N ARG A 112 -2.45 -10.79 -5.05
CA ARG A 112 -2.33 -9.34 -5.18
C ARG A 112 -1.33 -8.90 -6.24
N ARG A 113 -0.23 -9.64 -6.43
CA ARG A 113 0.84 -9.24 -7.35
C ARG A 113 0.34 -8.96 -8.78
N PRO A 114 -0.51 -9.79 -9.40
CA PRO A 114 -1.01 -9.48 -10.74
C PRO A 114 -1.76 -8.15 -10.81
N ILE A 115 -2.49 -7.82 -9.75
CA ILE A 115 -3.22 -6.55 -9.66
C ILE A 115 -2.25 -5.38 -9.51
N TYR A 116 -1.26 -5.50 -8.63
CA TYR A 116 -0.24 -4.46 -8.45
C TYR A 116 0.51 -4.19 -9.75
N GLU A 117 0.92 -5.24 -10.45
CA GLU A 117 1.65 -5.11 -11.72
C GLU A 117 0.80 -4.46 -12.81
N LYS A 118 -0.48 -4.79 -12.85
CA LYS A 118 -1.42 -4.20 -13.80
C LYS A 118 -1.64 -2.71 -13.56
N LEU A 119 -1.76 -2.29 -12.30
CA LEU A 119 -2.03 -0.92 -11.92
C LEU A 119 -0.78 -0.03 -11.95
N ALA A 120 0.39 -0.60 -11.72
CA ALA A 120 1.63 0.16 -11.61
C ALA A 120 2.09 0.67 -12.97
N SER A 121 2.45 1.94 -13.02
CA SER A 121 3.15 2.49 -14.17
C SER A 121 4.64 2.17 -14.11
N GLN A 122 5.17 1.88 -12.92
CA GLN A 122 6.56 1.47 -12.69
C GLN A 122 6.65 0.51 -11.52
N THR A 123 7.61 -0.42 -11.60
CA THR A 123 7.93 -1.35 -10.51
C THR A 123 9.37 -1.12 -10.06
N VAL A 124 9.59 -1.05 -8.75
CA VAL A 124 10.92 -0.91 -8.16
C VAL A 124 11.15 -2.05 -7.19
N ASN A 125 12.26 -2.77 -7.35
CA ASN A 125 12.64 -3.83 -6.42
C ASN A 125 13.36 -3.22 -5.21
N SER A 126 12.91 -3.56 -4.01
CA SER A 126 13.45 -3.01 -2.76
C SER A 126 14.36 -3.99 -2.01
N ASP A 127 14.65 -5.17 -2.58
CA ASP A 127 15.51 -6.15 -1.94
C ASP A 127 16.92 -5.59 -1.70
N SER A 128 17.44 -5.85 -0.50
CA SER A 128 18.78 -5.45 -0.08
C SER A 128 19.03 -3.93 -0.13
N GLN A 129 17.97 -3.14 -0.13
CA GLN A 129 18.06 -1.68 -0.18
C GLN A 129 17.42 -1.05 1.05
N LYS A 130 18.01 0.05 1.50
CA LYS A 130 17.44 0.88 2.55
C LYS A 130 16.34 1.77 1.98
N PRO A 131 15.38 2.23 2.81
CA PRO A 131 14.29 3.07 2.32
C PRO A 131 14.73 4.29 1.50
N HIS A 132 15.79 4.98 1.90
CA HIS A 132 16.28 6.14 1.16
C HIS A 132 16.88 5.76 -0.21
N GLU A 133 17.43 4.56 -0.35
CA GLU A 133 17.95 4.05 -1.63
C GLU A 133 16.80 3.75 -2.58
N VAL A 134 15.71 3.16 -2.07
CA VAL A 134 14.50 2.91 -2.84
C VAL A 134 13.87 4.22 -3.30
N ALA A 135 13.77 5.20 -2.40
CA ALA A 135 13.24 6.52 -2.73
C ALA A 135 14.06 7.19 -3.84
N LYS A 136 15.39 7.06 -3.79
CA LYS A 136 16.27 7.59 -4.83
C LYS A 136 16.01 6.92 -6.18
N LEU A 137 15.88 5.60 -6.22
CA LEU A 137 15.55 4.86 -7.44
C LEU A 137 14.22 5.29 -8.03
N ILE A 138 13.20 5.46 -7.20
CA ILE A 138 11.90 5.94 -7.65
C ILE A 138 12.04 7.32 -8.29
N ASN A 139 12.74 8.22 -7.61
CA ASN A 139 12.94 9.58 -8.09
C ASN A 139 13.68 9.61 -9.45
N GLU A 140 14.70 8.78 -9.60
CA GLU A 140 15.44 8.65 -10.87
C GLU A 140 14.54 8.13 -11.99
N LYS A 141 13.72 7.12 -11.72
CA LYS A 141 12.78 6.58 -12.70
C LYS A 141 11.72 7.59 -13.12
N LEU A 142 11.23 8.39 -12.19
CA LEU A 142 10.26 9.45 -12.50
C LEU A 142 10.85 10.53 -13.36
N LYS A 143 12.10 10.95 -13.08
CA LYS A 143 12.81 11.95 -13.89
C LYS A 143 13.10 11.45 -15.30
N ALA A 144 13.41 10.19 -15.48
CA ALA A 144 13.71 9.60 -16.77
C ALA A 144 12.51 9.59 -17.74
N LYS A 145 11.29 9.73 -17.23
CA LYS A 145 10.05 9.79 -18.04
C LYS A 145 9.61 11.22 -18.39
N LEU A 146 10.26 12.20 -17.82
CA LEU A 146 10.00 13.60 -18.18
C LEU A 146 10.85 13.96 -19.39
#